data_74f6a95f53a0b36bcc4644033ac3eb83
#
_entry.id   74f6a95f53a0b36bcc4644033ac3eb83
#
_cell.length_a   1.000
_cell.length_b   1.000
_cell.length_c   1.000
_cell.angle_alpha   90.00
_cell.angle_beta   90.00
_cell.angle_gamma   90.00
#
_symmetry.space_group_name_H-M   'P 1'
#
loop_
_entity.id
_entity.type
_entity.pdbx_description
1 polymer ?
#
loop_
_entity_poly.entity_id
_entity_poly.type
_entity_poly.pdbx_seq_one_letter_code
_entity_poly.pdbx_strand_id
1 'polypeptide(L)'
;MIHQYKLNGYNIVLDVYSGSVHAVDDLAYDVIAMYKNATKEQIIDEMLSKYADNPEITKEEISDCIDDVKELEEQGKLFTDDKYENLAFDFKKRNTVIKALCLHIAHTCNLNCEYCFASQGKYHGERALMSFEVGKRAIDFLIENSGSRVNLEVDFFGGEPLMNFDVVKQIVAYARSIEKEHNKNFRFTLTTNGMLVDDDVIEFANKECHNVVLSLDGRKEVHDHLRKTVNGKGSYDIIVPKFQEFVKKRGNKGYYVRGTYTHNNTDFTNDIFHMADLGFTELSMEPVVCAPDDPYALTYDDLPILFEQYEILAKEMLKREKEGRPLTFYHYMIDLTGGPCIYKRISGCGSGTEYMAVTPWGDLYPCPQFVGDEKYKLGDIFNGVSNTKIQDEFKLCNAYARPDCKDCWARLYCSGGCAANAYHATGSITGIYEYGCELFRKRMECAIMMKVAEAEE
;
A
#
# COMPACT_ATOMS: atom_id res chain seq x y z
N MET A 1 8.46 -21.83 -6.46
CA MET A 1 8.26 -20.88 -7.61
C MET A 1 9.40 -19.89 -7.60
N ILE A 2 10.10 -19.75 -8.74
CA ILE A 2 11.21 -18.80 -8.90
C ILE A 2 10.75 -17.64 -9.77
N HIS A 3 11.13 -16.42 -9.39
CA HIS A 3 11.01 -15.22 -10.23
C HIS A 3 12.39 -14.64 -10.48
N GLN A 4 12.76 -14.54 -11.75
CA GLN A 4 14.06 -14.01 -12.20
C GLN A 4 13.85 -12.76 -13.03
N TYR A 5 14.64 -11.72 -12.77
CA TYR A 5 14.63 -10.49 -13.56
C TYR A 5 15.98 -9.76 -13.47
N LYS A 6 16.23 -8.90 -14.46
CA LYS A 6 17.41 -8.03 -14.49
C LYS A 6 16.96 -6.59 -14.34
N LEU A 7 17.55 -5.87 -13.39
CA LEU A 7 17.20 -4.47 -13.15
C LEU A 7 18.41 -3.71 -12.59
N ASN A 8 18.71 -2.56 -13.19
CA ASN A 8 19.75 -1.63 -12.75
C ASN A 8 21.14 -2.27 -12.58
N GLY A 9 21.47 -3.23 -13.43
CA GLY A 9 22.75 -3.94 -13.42
C GLY A 9 22.81 -5.18 -12.52
N TYR A 10 21.72 -5.48 -11.79
CA TYR A 10 21.60 -6.67 -10.95
C TYR A 10 20.84 -7.79 -11.67
N ASN A 11 21.31 -9.02 -11.55
CA ASN A 11 20.54 -10.22 -11.85
C ASN A 11 19.94 -10.73 -10.55
N ILE A 12 18.64 -10.69 -10.44
CA ILE A 12 17.92 -10.98 -9.19
C ILE A 12 17.10 -12.25 -9.35
N VAL A 13 17.19 -13.14 -8.37
CA VAL A 13 16.44 -14.38 -8.28
C VAL A 13 15.71 -14.41 -6.95
N LEU A 14 14.38 -14.47 -7.00
CA LEU A 14 13.50 -14.59 -5.84
C LEU A 14 12.89 -15.99 -5.78
N ASP A 15 13.11 -16.70 -4.68
CA ASP A 15 12.29 -17.86 -4.34
C ASP A 15 11.04 -17.40 -3.56
N VAL A 16 9.89 -17.53 -4.19
CA VAL A 16 8.63 -16.94 -3.71
C VAL A 16 8.18 -17.50 -2.37
N TYR A 17 8.41 -18.79 -2.10
CA TYR A 17 7.87 -19.45 -0.91
C TYR A 17 8.82 -19.44 0.28
N SER A 18 10.13 -19.46 0.06
CA SER A 18 11.11 -19.20 1.13
C SER A 18 11.22 -17.70 1.42
N GLY A 19 11.00 -16.85 0.40
CA GLY A 19 11.26 -15.43 0.44
C GLY A 19 12.74 -15.08 0.28
N SER A 20 13.59 -16.05 -0.08
CA SER A 20 15.02 -15.83 -0.32
C SER A 20 15.23 -15.02 -1.59
N VAL A 21 16.09 -14.02 -1.52
CA VAL A 21 16.52 -13.19 -2.65
C VAL A 21 18.01 -13.36 -2.85
N HIS A 22 18.40 -13.63 -4.09
CA HIS A 22 19.81 -13.83 -4.49
C HIS A 22 20.16 -12.81 -5.58
N ALA A 23 21.27 -12.08 -5.38
CA ALA A 23 21.96 -11.38 -6.45
C ALA A 23 23.03 -12.32 -7.01
N VAL A 24 23.03 -12.55 -8.30
CA VAL A 24 23.87 -13.55 -8.94
C VAL A 24 24.53 -12.99 -10.20
N ASP A 25 25.62 -13.62 -10.64
CA ASP A 25 26.22 -13.32 -11.94
C ASP A 25 25.38 -13.86 -13.12
N ASP A 26 25.82 -13.60 -14.33
CA ASP A 26 25.12 -14.04 -15.54
C ASP A 26 25.08 -15.57 -15.66
N LEU A 27 26.16 -16.26 -15.27
CA LEU A 27 26.22 -17.72 -15.35
C LEU A 27 25.22 -18.36 -14.40
N ALA A 28 25.24 -17.99 -13.14
CA ALA A 28 24.31 -18.53 -12.14
C ALA A 28 22.85 -18.19 -12.48
N TYR A 29 22.59 -16.99 -13.03
CA TYR A 29 21.24 -16.60 -13.50
C TYR A 29 20.72 -17.55 -14.58
N ASP A 30 21.54 -17.88 -15.57
CA ASP A 30 21.17 -18.77 -16.67
C ASP A 30 21.09 -20.25 -16.22
N VAL A 31 22.00 -20.70 -15.35
CA VAL A 31 21.95 -22.04 -14.75
C VAL A 31 20.68 -22.25 -13.97
N ILE A 32 20.30 -21.31 -13.11
CA ILE A 32 19.05 -21.37 -12.32
C ILE A 32 17.82 -21.47 -13.23
N ALA A 33 17.80 -20.74 -14.36
CA ALA A 33 16.68 -20.78 -15.32
C ALA A 33 16.46 -22.18 -15.93
N MET A 34 17.52 -22.96 -16.09
CA MET A 34 17.49 -24.29 -16.70
C MET A 34 17.41 -25.43 -15.68
N TYR A 35 17.81 -25.19 -14.43
CA TYR A 35 18.13 -26.21 -13.43
C TYR A 35 17.07 -27.29 -13.23
N LYS A 36 15.77 -26.93 -13.24
CA LYS A 36 14.67 -27.87 -13.07
C LYS A 36 14.21 -28.57 -14.35
N ASN A 37 14.64 -28.09 -15.51
CA ASN A 37 14.12 -28.55 -16.81
C ASN A 37 15.17 -29.26 -17.68
N ALA A 38 16.43 -29.33 -17.22
CA ALA A 38 17.52 -29.92 -17.97
C ALA A 38 18.43 -30.80 -17.09
N THR A 39 19.14 -31.73 -17.68
CA THR A 39 20.17 -32.50 -16.95
C THR A 39 21.46 -31.68 -16.78
N LYS A 40 22.33 -32.08 -15.84
CA LYS A 40 23.61 -31.40 -15.60
C LYS A 40 24.43 -31.30 -16.91
N GLU A 41 24.45 -32.36 -17.72
CA GLU A 41 25.16 -32.40 -19.00
C GLU A 41 24.57 -31.40 -20.00
N GLN A 42 23.26 -31.34 -20.11
CA GLN A 42 22.56 -30.38 -21.00
C GLN A 42 22.82 -28.93 -20.59
N ILE A 43 22.83 -28.63 -19.28
CA ILE A 43 23.16 -27.29 -18.79
C ILE A 43 24.61 -26.94 -19.14
N ILE A 44 25.56 -27.86 -18.92
CA ILE A 44 26.95 -27.63 -19.23
C ILE A 44 27.16 -27.35 -20.74
N ASP A 45 26.55 -28.16 -21.61
CA ASP A 45 26.68 -28.00 -23.06
C ASP A 45 26.10 -26.67 -23.54
N GLU A 46 24.95 -26.28 -23.01
CA GLU A 46 24.28 -25.00 -23.34
C GLU A 46 25.10 -23.80 -22.86
N MET A 47 25.62 -23.84 -21.61
CA MET A 47 26.41 -22.73 -21.05
C MET A 47 27.77 -22.61 -21.76
N LEU A 48 28.45 -23.71 -22.09
CA LEU A 48 29.66 -23.65 -22.89
C LEU A 48 29.41 -23.05 -24.26
N SER A 49 28.28 -23.33 -24.89
CA SER A 49 27.89 -22.71 -26.16
C SER A 49 27.58 -21.23 -26.00
N LYS A 50 26.81 -20.87 -25.01
CA LYS A 50 26.38 -19.49 -24.76
C LYS A 50 27.53 -18.55 -24.40
N TYR A 51 28.46 -19.04 -23.61
CA TYR A 51 29.64 -18.29 -23.13
C TYR A 51 30.94 -18.63 -23.83
N ALA A 52 30.88 -19.14 -25.10
CA ALA A 52 32.06 -19.58 -25.88
C ALA A 52 33.14 -18.50 -26.00
N ASP A 53 32.80 -17.24 -25.98
CA ASP A 53 33.73 -16.11 -26.07
C ASP A 53 34.33 -15.70 -24.71
N ASN A 54 33.86 -16.29 -23.60
CA ASN A 54 34.39 -16.02 -22.26
C ASN A 54 35.25 -17.17 -21.74
N PRO A 55 36.59 -17.04 -21.76
CA PRO A 55 37.50 -18.11 -21.37
C PRO A 55 37.48 -18.44 -19.87
N GLU A 56 36.88 -17.60 -19.04
CA GLU A 56 36.73 -17.85 -17.61
C GLU A 56 35.59 -18.85 -17.33
N ILE A 57 34.61 -18.97 -18.23
CA ILE A 57 33.49 -19.91 -18.10
C ILE A 57 33.92 -21.28 -18.64
N THR A 58 34.46 -22.11 -17.79
CA THR A 58 34.88 -23.47 -18.09
C THR A 58 33.83 -24.51 -17.71
N LYS A 59 34.01 -25.74 -18.17
CA LYS A 59 33.12 -26.85 -17.76
C LYS A 59 33.14 -27.07 -16.24
N GLU A 60 34.26 -26.83 -15.59
CA GLU A 60 34.44 -26.95 -14.14
C GLU A 60 33.64 -25.86 -13.44
N GLU A 61 33.79 -24.59 -13.85
CA GLU A 61 33.02 -23.43 -13.30
C GLU A 61 31.52 -23.62 -13.43
N ILE A 62 31.03 -24.11 -14.57
CA ILE A 62 29.62 -24.43 -14.77
C ILE A 62 29.18 -25.57 -13.85
N SER A 63 30.01 -26.61 -13.67
CA SER A 63 29.68 -27.71 -12.77
C SER A 63 29.59 -27.27 -11.32
N ASP A 64 30.51 -26.43 -10.86
CA ASP A 64 30.54 -25.88 -9.51
C ASP A 64 29.32 -24.98 -9.27
N CYS A 65 28.99 -24.13 -10.23
CA CYS A 65 27.76 -23.31 -10.17
C CYS A 65 26.49 -24.17 -10.05
N ILE A 66 26.39 -25.29 -10.79
CA ILE A 66 25.24 -26.21 -10.66
C ILE A 66 25.22 -26.86 -9.27
N ASP A 67 26.36 -27.19 -8.70
CA ASP A 67 26.46 -27.81 -7.38
C ASP A 67 26.11 -26.78 -6.28
N ASP A 68 26.47 -25.49 -6.43
CA ASP A 68 26.03 -24.37 -5.55
C ASP A 68 24.52 -24.18 -5.61
N VAL A 69 23.93 -24.21 -6.80
CA VAL A 69 22.45 -24.11 -6.96
C VAL A 69 21.75 -25.27 -6.25
N LYS A 70 22.32 -26.49 -6.34
CA LYS A 70 21.82 -27.67 -5.63
C LYS A 70 21.93 -27.51 -4.12
N GLU A 71 23.02 -26.96 -3.61
CA GLU A 71 23.17 -26.68 -2.18
C GLU A 71 22.11 -25.68 -1.68
N LEU A 72 21.84 -24.62 -2.43
CA LEU A 72 20.78 -23.66 -2.11
C LEU A 72 19.39 -24.32 -2.10
N GLU A 73 19.12 -25.28 -2.99
CA GLU A 73 17.88 -26.06 -2.98
C GLU A 73 17.80 -26.94 -1.73
N GLU A 74 18.88 -27.66 -1.38
CA GLU A 74 18.94 -28.52 -0.19
C GLU A 74 18.78 -27.71 1.11
N GLN A 75 19.26 -26.47 1.12
CA GLN A 75 19.06 -25.50 2.21
C GLN A 75 17.65 -24.91 2.27
N GLY A 76 16.79 -25.19 1.29
CA GLY A 76 15.44 -24.62 1.19
C GLY A 76 15.43 -23.12 0.91
N LYS A 77 16.41 -22.63 0.11
CA LYS A 77 16.54 -21.23 -0.31
C LYS A 77 16.25 -21.02 -1.80
N LEU A 78 16.17 -22.10 -2.59
CA LEU A 78 15.74 -22.12 -3.98
C LEU A 78 14.78 -23.28 -4.22
N PHE A 79 13.88 -23.11 -5.19
CA PHE A 79 12.93 -24.13 -5.67
C PHE A 79 12.04 -24.73 -4.56
N THR A 80 11.69 -23.93 -3.55
CA THR A 80 10.88 -24.37 -2.43
C THR A 80 9.41 -24.58 -2.81
N ASP A 81 8.74 -25.50 -2.08
CA ASP A 81 7.33 -25.77 -2.23
C ASP A 81 6.49 -24.76 -1.45
N ASP A 82 5.21 -24.60 -1.88
CA ASP A 82 4.25 -23.77 -1.16
C ASP A 82 3.77 -24.45 0.13
N LYS A 83 4.31 -23.99 1.26
CA LYS A 83 3.93 -24.47 2.60
C LYS A 83 2.68 -23.78 3.15
N TYR A 84 2.19 -22.74 2.48
CA TYR A 84 1.16 -21.83 3.01
C TYR A 84 -0.23 -22.11 2.44
N GLU A 85 -0.35 -22.93 1.39
CA GLU A 85 -1.62 -23.24 0.74
C GLU A 85 -2.63 -23.81 1.75
N ASN A 86 -2.20 -24.70 2.62
CA ASN A 86 -3.06 -25.30 3.65
C ASN A 86 -3.51 -24.28 4.72
N LEU A 87 -2.73 -23.24 4.99
CA LEU A 87 -3.10 -22.19 5.93
C LEU A 87 -4.24 -21.30 5.39
N ALA A 88 -4.34 -21.16 4.08
CA ALA A 88 -5.36 -20.34 3.43
C ALA A 88 -6.78 -20.91 3.64
N PHE A 89 -6.94 -22.22 3.77
CA PHE A 89 -8.24 -22.85 4.04
C PHE A 89 -8.76 -22.53 5.45
N ASP A 90 -7.90 -22.36 6.44
CA ASP A 90 -8.27 -22.02 7.81
C ASP A 90 -8.69 -20.55 7.98
N PHE A 91 -8.38 -19.67 7.02
CA PHE A 91 -8.81 -18.27 7.06
C PHE A 91 -10.32 -18.08 7.13
N LYS A 92 -11.12 -19.00 6.55
CA LYS A 92 -12.58 -18.99 6.68
C LYS A 92 -13.06 -19.19 8.11
N LYS A 93 -12.31 -19.95 8.91
CA LYS A 93 -12.63 -20.30 10.29
C LYS A 93 -12.03 -19.31 11.30
N ARG A 94 -11.17 -18.38 10.86
CA ARG A 94 -10.52 -17.43 11.75
C ARG A 94 -11.53 -16.48 12.37
N ASN A 95 -11.60 -16.45 13.68
CA ASN A 95 -12.27 -15.39 14.40
C ASN A 95 -11.41 -14.11 14.23
N THR A 96 -11.88 -13.19 13.41
CA THR A 96 -11.24 -11.90 13.24
C THR A 96 -11.66 -10.97 14.36
N VAL A 97 -10.70 -10.23 14.93
CA VAL A 97 -10.97 -9.10 15.83
C VAL A 97 -10.75 -7.80 15.06
N ILE A 98 -11.59 -6.80 15.33
CA ILE A 98 -11.44 -5.49 14.70
C ILE A 98 -10.20 -4.82 15.31
N LYS A 99 -9.29 -4.37 14.46
CA LYS A 99 -8.03 -3.70 14.85
C LYS A 99 -8.02 -2.22 14.54
N ALA A 100 -8.84 -1.80 13.57
CA ALA A 100 -8.83 -0.45 13.06
C ALA A 100 -10.21 0.00 12.57
N LEU A 101 -10.52 1.28 12.81
CA LEU A 101 -11.68 1.95 12.23
C LEU A 101 -11.24 3.20 11.47
N CYS A 102 -11.84 3.41 10.29
CA CYS A 102 -11.78 4.65 9.56
C CYS A 102 -13.06 5.46 9.84
N LEU A 103 -12.94 6.50 10.64
CA LEU A 103 -14.07 7.37 11.00
C LEU A 103 -14.23 8.45 9.94
N HIS A 104 -15.34 8.43 9.24
CA HIS A 104 -15.74 9.49 8.32
C HIS A 104 -16.29 10.67 9.13
N ILE A 105 -15.37 11.51 9.62
CA ILE A 105 -15.67 12.66 10.47
C ILE A 105 -16.57 13.68 9.76
N ALA A 106 -16.41 13.78 8.44
CA ALA A 106 -17.20 14.67 7.61
C ALA A 106 -17.54 14.04 6.26
N HIS A 107 -18.81 13.92 5.93
CA HIS A 107 -19.31 13.70 4.56
C HIS A 107 -19.48 15.05 3.85
N THR A 108 -18.44 15.86 3.86
CA THR A 108 -18.31 17.13 3.14
C THR A 108 -16.84 17.48 2.97
N CYS A 109 -16.50 18.28 1.96
CA CYS A 109 -15.15 18.73 1.69
C CYS A 109 -15.14 20.19 1.24
N ASN A 110 -14.06 20.90 1.54
CA ASN A 110 -13.80 22.27 1.10
C ASN A 110 -12.99 22.35 -0.21
N LEU A 111 -12.62 21.19 -0.79
CA LEU A 111 -12.09 21.05 -2.16
C LEU A 111 -13.10 20.35 -3.07
N ASN A 112 -12.90 20.52 -4.37
CA ASN A 112 -13.68 19.90 -5.44
C ASN A 112 -12.77 19.14 -6.40
N CYS A 113 -12.02 18.15 -5.85
CA CYS A 113 -11.09 17.35 -6.64
C CYS A 113 -11.85 16.53 -7.70
N GLU A 114 -11.37 16.57 -8.96
CA GLU A 114 -12.06 15.94 -10.09
C GLU A 114 -12.06 14.41 -9.99
N TYR A 115 -10.96 13.81 -9.57
CA TYR A 115 -10.81 12.35 -9.42
C TYR A 115 -11.33 11.78 -8.08
N CYS A 116 -12.08 12.56 -7.29
CA CYS A 116 -12.45 12.16 -5.94
C CYS A 116 -13.45 10.99 -5.92
N PHE A 117 -12.99 9.80 -5.53
CA PHE A 117 -13.84 8.61 -5.39
C PHE A 117 -15.00 8.82 -4.39
N ALA A 118 -14.82 9.73 -3.43
CA ALA A 118 -15.81 10.07 -2.40
C ALA A 118 -16.83 11.12 -2.86
N SER A 119 -16.95 11.42 -4.16
CA SER A 119 -17.86 12.43 -4.71
C SER A 119 -17.76 13.76 -3.95
N GLN A 120 -16.56 14.30 -3.81
CA GLN A 120 -16.23 15.51 -3.03
C GLN A 120 -16.68 15.40 -1.57
N GLY A 121 -16.50 14.20 -1.01
CA GLY A 121 -16.82 13.87 0.38
C GLY A 121 -18.28 13.48 0.64
N LYS A 122 -19.16 13.48 -0.35
CA LYS A 122 -20.57 13.09 -0.16
C LYS A 122 -20.79 11.58 -0.13
N TYR A 123 -19.85 10.79 -0.68
CA TYR A 123 -19.97 9.34 -0.81
C TYR A 123 -21.29 8.92 -1.48
N HIS A 124 -21.67 9.64 -2.57
CA HIS A 124 -22.91 9.46 -3.33
C HIS A 124 -24.20 9.67 -2.52
N GLY A 125 -24.10 10.21 -1.29
CA GLY A 125 -25.20 10.45 -0.37
C GLY A 125 -25.32 11.92 0.06
N GLU A 126 -25.86 12.12 1.25
CA GLU A 126 -26.06 13.43 1.86
C GLU A 126 -24.81 13.97 2.56
N ARG A 127 -24.70 15.29 2.66
CA ARG A 127 -23.66 15.92 3.47
C ARG A 127 -23.99 15.79 4.95
N ALA A 128 -23.01 15.40 5.75
CA ALA A 128 -23.17 15.26 7.20
C ALA A 128 -21.83 15.50 7.91
N LEU A 129 -21.91 15.84 9.18
CA LEU A 129 -20.79 15.83 10.11
C LEU A 129 -21.08 14.79 11.20
N MET A 130 -20.08 14.01 11.57
CA MET A 130 -20.18 13.03 12.65
C MET A 130 -20.41 13.77 13.99
N SER A 131 -21.39 13.34 14.78
CA SER A 131 -21.53 13.84 16.14
C SER A 131 -20.50 13.21 17.08
N PHE A 132 -20.24 13.87 18.21
CA PHE A 132 -19.39 13.27 19.25
C PHE A 132 -19.95 11.94 19.76
N GLU A 133 -21.26 11.82 19.91
CA GLU A 133 -21.93 10.60 20.39
C GLU A 133 -21.67 9.42 19.45
N VAL A 134 -21.74 9.64 18.14
CA VAL A 134 -21.39 8.60 17.14
C VAL A 134 -19.92 8.25 17.22
N GLY A 135 -19.04 9.24 17.26
CA GLY A 135 -17.59 9.01 17.39
C GLY A 135 -17.21 8.27 18.69
N LYS A 136 -17.81 8.68 19.81
CA LYS A 136 -17.67 8.00 21.10
C LYS A 136 -18.11 6.54 21.01
N ARG A 137 -19.29 6.28 20.47
CA ARG A 137 -19.81 4.90 20.31
C ARG A 137 -18.93 4.08 19.39
N ALA A 138 -18.31 4.67 18.35
CA ALA A 138 -17.36 3.98 17.48
C ALA A 138 -16.10 3.53 18.26
N ILE A 139 -15.58 4.34 19.17
CA ILE A 139 -14.46 3.96 20.05
C ILE A 139 -14.89 2.80 20.98
N ASP A 140 -16.07 2.87 21.61
CA ASP A 140 -16.59 1.80 22.46
C ASP A 140 -16.75 0.50 21.64
N PHE A 141 -17.33 0.57 20.44
CA PHE A 141 -17.48 -0.55 19.51
C PHE A 141 -16.12 -1.19 19.16
N LEU A 142 -15.09 -0.38 18.89
CA LEU A 142 -13.75 -0.87 18.59
C LEU A 142 -13.16 -1.64 19.78
N ILE A 143 -13.29 -1.14 21.00
CA ILE A 143 -12.85 -1.81 22.22
C ILE A 143 -13.58 -3.16 22.39
N GLU A 144 -14.92 -3.16 22.31
CA GLU A 144 -15.78 -4.34 22.47
C GLU A 144 -15.42 -5.46 21.48
N ASN A 145 -14.99 -5.10 20.26
CA ASN A 145 -14.75 -6.04 19.17
C ASN A 145 -13.24 -6.32 18.90
N SER A 146 -12.34 -5.78 19.71
CA SER A 146 -10.89 -5.92 19.53
C SER A 146 -10.26 -7.08 20.32
N GLY A 147 -11.03 -7.79 21.14
CA GLY A 147 -10.54 -8.89 21.97
C GLY A 147 -9.34 -8.46 22.85
N SER A 148 -8.32 -9.28 22.90
CA SER A 148 -7.09 -9.02 23.67
C SER A 148 -6.10 -8.08 23.00
N ARG A 149 -6.41 -7.55 21.80
CA ARG A 149 -5.53 -6.67 21.05
C ARG A 149 -5.32 -5.35 21.79
N VAL A 150 -4.08 -5.00 22.07
CA VAL A 150 -3.72 -3.77 22.79
C VAL A 150 -3.69 -2.56 21.86
N ASN A 151 -2.96 -2.66 20.74
CA ASN A 151 -2.83 -1.54 19.80
C ASN A 151 -4.02 -1.49 18.84
N LEU A 152 -4.76 -0.40 18.87
CA LEU A 152 -5.93 -0.12 18.04
C LEU A 152 -5.68 1.13 17.20
N GLU A 153 -6.10 1.11 15.94
CA GLU A 153 -5.89 2.21 15.02
C GLU A 153 -7.21 2.91 14.69
N VAL A 154 -7.18 4.22 14.65
CA VAL A 154 -8.33 5.06 14.31
C VAL A 154 -7.87 6.11 13.32
N ASP A 155 -8.42 6.03 12.10
CA ASP A 155 -8.14 6.97 11.04
C ASP A 155 -9.26 8.02 10.97
N PHE A 156 -8.91 9.29 11.11
CA PHE A 156 -9.82 10.40 10.85
C PHE A 156 -9.79 10.75 9.37
N PHE A 157 -10.91 10.51 8.71
CA PHE A 157 -11.04 10.54 7.26
C PHE A 157 -12.41 11.13 6.84
N GLY A 158 -12.81 10.89 5.60
CA GLY A 158 -14.08 11.30 5.01
C GLY A 158 -13.85 12.21 3.80
N GLY A 159 -14.55 13.34 3.73
CA GLY A 159 -14.25 14.41 2.76
C GLY A 159 -13.03 15.20 3.23
N GLU A 160 -13.22 16.09 4.24
CA GLU A 160 -12.13 16.77 4.94
C GLU A 160 -12.42 16.74 6.46
N PRO A 161 -11.68 15.95 7.25
CA PRO A 161 -11.97 15.79 8.68
C PRO A 161 -11.76 17.08 9.49
N LEU A 162 -10.90 18.00 9.05
CA LEU A 162 -10.69 19.28 9.73
C LEU A 162 -11.92 20.22 9.64
N MET A 163 -12.90 19.93 8.79
CA MET A 163 -14.19 20.63 8.81
C MET A 163 -15.02 20.33 10.06
N ASN A 164 -14.63 19.31 10.83
CA ASN A 164 -15.28 18.91 12.08
C ASN A 164 -14.23 18.64 13.17
N PHE A 165 -13.21 19.47 13.22
CA PHE A 165 -12.02 19.27 14.03
C PHE A 165 -12.30 19.21 15.54
N ASP A 166 -13.28 19.97 16.04
CA ASP A 166 -13.66 19.94 17.45
C ASP A 166 -14.15 18.56 17.89
N VAL A 167 -14.88 17.86 17.02
CA VAL A 167 -15.32 16.48 17.28
C VAL A 167 -14.13 15.52 17.24
N VAL A 168 -13.16 15.69 16.35
CA VAL A 168 -11.90 14.92 16.37
C VAL A 168 -11.20 15.05 17.72
N LYS A 169 -11.04 16.29 18.23
CA LYS A 169 -10.43 16.54 19.54
C LYS A 169 -11.20 15.86 20.68
N GLN A 170 -12.52 15.92 20.66
CA GLN A 170 -13.37 15.27 21.66
C GLN A 170 -13.26 13.74 21.63
N ILE A 171 -13.26 13.12 20.45
CA ILE A 171 -13.09 11.66 20.29
C ILE A 171 -11.74 11.21 20.83
N VAL A 172 -10.66 11.92 20.49
CA VAL A 172 -9.31 11.61 20.99
C VAL A 172 -9.23 11.73 22.51
N ALA A 173 -9.77 12.83 23.07
CA ALA A 173 -9.81 13.04 24.53
C ALA A 173 -10.58 11.90 25.23
N TYR A 174 -11.71 11.49 24.67
CA TYR A 174 -12.49 10.37 25.18
C TYR A 174 -11.66 9.06 25.13
N ALA A 175 -11.12 8.70 23.97
CA ALA A 175 -10.33 7.48 23.83
C ALA A 175 -9.15 7.44 24.83
N ARG A 176 -8.40 8.54 24.98
CA ARG A 176 -7.31 8.65 25.95
C ARG A 176 -7.80 8.46 27.41
N SER A 177 -9.01 8.91 27.73
CA SER A 177 -9.54 8.80 29.10
C SER A 177 -9.84 7.35 29.52
N ILE A 178 -10.15 6.47 28.56
CA ILE A 178 -10.58 5.09 28.82
C ILE A 178 -9.54 4.02 28.44
N GLU A 179 -8.51 4.36 27.64
CA GLU A 179 -7.57 3.37 27.09
C GLU A 179 -6.86 2.55 28.18
N LYS A 180 -6.55 3.16 29.32
CA LYS A 180 -5.88 2.51 30.45
C LYS A 180 -6.76 1.47 31.11
N GLU A 181 -8.05 1.79 31.35
CA GLU A 181 -9.03 0.90 31.95
C GLU A 181 -9.25 -0.36 31.12
N HIS A 182 -9.26 -0.20 29.80
CA HIS A 182 -9.50 -1.29 28.85
C HIS A 182 -8.20 -1.99 28.37
N ASN A 183 -7.03 -1.62 28.90
CA ASN A 183 -5.73 -2.10 28.42
C ASN A 183 -5.56 -1.93 26.91
N LYS A 184 -5.89 -0.75 26.38
CA LYS A 184 -5.76 -0.37 24.98
C LYS A 184 -4.73 0.74 24.81
N ASN A 185 -4.23 0.87 23.59
CA ASN A 185 -3.35 1.94 23.15
C ASN A 185 -3.83 2.39 21.77
N PHE A 186 -4.47 3.55 21.70
CA PHE A 186 -4.98 4.09 20.44
C PHE A 186 -3.87 4.81 19.66
N ARG A 187 -3.79 4.48 18.38
CA ARG A 187 -2.95 5.14 17.39
C ARG A 187 -3.84 5.89 16.42
N PHE A 188 -3.77 7.22 16.45
CA PHE A 188 -4.58 8.06 15.58
C PHE A 188 -3.81 8.44 14.33
N THR A 189 -4.49 8.37 13.17
CA THR A 189 -4.03 8.91 11.89
C THR A 189 -4.98 10.01 11.46
N LEU A 190 -4.45 11.14 11.01
CA LEU A 190 -5.21 12.24 10.43
C LEU A 190 -4.85 12.37 8.95
N THR A 191 -5.84 12.26 8.05
CA THR A 191 -5.66 12.54 6.62
C THR A 191 -6.30 13.86 6.28
N THR A 192 -5.55 14.81 5.72
CA THR A 192 -6.07 16.15 5.40
C THR A 192 -5.60 16.66 4.04
N ASN A 193 -6.44 17.46 3.40
CA ASN A 193 -6.09 18.22 2.19
C ASN A 193 -5.31 19.52 2.48
N GLY A 194 -5.08 19.86 3.73
CA GLY A 194 -4.24 20.96 4.17
C GLY A 194 -4.88 22.35 4.19
N MET A 195 -6.03 22.56 3.60
CA MET A 195 -6.67 23.87 3.51
C MET A 195 -6.91 24.52 4.88
N LEU A 196 -7.27 23.72 5.88
CA LEU A 196 -7.61 24.15 7.24
C LEU A 196 -6.47 23.92 8.25
N VAL A 197 -5.30 23.49 7.82
CA VAL A 197 -4.15 23.35 8.71
C VAL A 197 -3.73 24.73 9.22
N ASP A 198 -3.60 24.84 10.54
CA ASP A 198 -3.12 25.98 11.30
C ASP A 198 -2.29 25.51 12.51
N ASP A 199 -1.88 26.41 13.38
CA ASP A 199 -1.06 26.10 14.55
C ASP A 199 -1.76 25.16 15.55
N ASP A 200 -3.08 25.29 15.76
CA ASP A 200 -3.87 24.40 16.64
C ASP A 200 -3.89 22.96 16.08
N VAL A 201 -4.10 22.81 14.78
CA VAL A 201 -4.03 21.51 14.11
C VAL A 201 -2.64 20.89 14.23
N ILE A 202 -1.60 21.65 14.00
CA ILE A 202 -0.20 21.20 14.09
C ILE A 202 0.13 20.74 15.52
N GLU A 203 -0.22 21.53 16.53
CA GLU A 203 0.02 21.21 17.93
C GLU A 203 -0.72 19.93 18.33
N PHE A 204 -2.01 19.86 18.02
CA PHE A 204 -2.83 18.67 18.28
C PHE A 204 -2.27 17.42 17.60
N ALA A 205 -1.99 17.49 16.30
CA ALA A 205 -1.47 16.35 15.55
C ALA A 205 -0.10 15.89 16.07
N ASN A 206 0.76 16.82 16.48
CA ASN A 206 2.07 16.51 17.06
C ASN A 206 1.96 15.88 18.45
N LYS A 207 0.91 16.18 19.19
CA LYS A 207 0.67 15.59 20.50
C LYS A 207 -0.03 14.24 20.43
N GLU A 208 -1.06 14.11 19.64
CA GLU A 208 -2.02 13.01 19.69
C GLU A 208 -1.92 12.02 18.52
N CYS A 209 -1.50 12.46 17.31
CA CYS A 209 -1.51 11.61 16.15
C CYS A 209 -0.19 10.86 15.98
N HIS A 210 -0.31 9.53 15.86
CA HIS A 210 0.82 8.65 15.54
C HIS A 210 1.32 8.90 14.12
N ASN A 211 0.40 9.12 13.19
CA ASN A 211 0.70 9.41 11.79
C ASN A 211 -0.19 10.54 11.24
N VAL A 212 0.29 11.24 10.21
CA VAL A 212 -0.49 12.24 9.48
C VAL A 212 -0.25 12.07 7.99
N VAL A 213 -1.33 12.09 7.20
CA VAL A 213 -1.28 12.02 5.75
C VAL A 213 -1.67 13.39 5.18
N LEU A 214 -0.72 14.01 4.47
CA LEU A 214 -0.83 15.32 3.86
C LEU A 214 -1.05 15.15 2.35
N SER A 215 -2.21 15.59 1.83
CA SER A 215 -2.58 15.34 0.44
C SER A 215 -1.99 16.38 -0.51
N LEU A 216 -1.00 15.98 -1.34
CA LEU A 216 -0.36 16.81 -2.36
C LEU A 216 0.03 15.94 -3.55
N ASP A 217 -0.35 16.33 -4.78
CA ASP A 217 -0.12 15.52 -5.97
C ASP A 217 1.20 15.84 -6.71
N GLY A 218 2.02 16.74 -6.17
CA GLY A 218 3.32 17.08 -6.74
C GLY A 218 3.44 18.52 -7.23
N ARG A 219 3.90 18.70 -8.47
CA ARG A 219 4.08 20.02 -9.10
C ARG A 219 2.79 20.84 -9.09
N LYS A 220 2.91 22.15 -9.05
CA LYS A 220 1.77 23.07 -8.93
C LYS A 220 0.73 22.87 -10.04
N GLU A 221 1.17 22.78 -11.27
CA GLU A 221 0.30 22.59 -12.42
C GLU A 221 -0.47 21.26 -12.37
N VAL A 222 0.17 20.19 -11.89
CA VAL A 222 -0.45 18.86 -11.69
C VAL A 222 -1.48 18.94 -10.58
N HIS A 223 -1.08 19.45 -9.43
CA HIS A 223 -1.95 19.56 -8.27
C HIS A 223 -3.18 20.44 -8.53
N ASP A 224 -2.96 21.65 -9.05
CA ASP A 224 -4.02 22.63 -9.28
C ASP A 224 -4.96 22.24 -10.43
N HIS A 225 -4.51 21.34 -11.32
CA HIS A 225 -5.37 20.83 -12.38
C HIS A 225 -6.54 20.00 -11.82
N LEU A 226 -6.27 19.15 -10.83
CA LEU A 226 -7.24 18.19 -10.31
C LEU A 226 -7.78 18.55 -8.91
N ARG A 227 -6.98 19.19 -8.04
CA ARG A 227 -7.38 19.55 -6.65
C ARG A 227 -7.79 21.01 -6.52
N LYS A 228 -8.88 21.35 -7.18
CA LYS A 228 -9.44 22.72 -7.15
C LYS A 228 -10.22 22.98 -5.86
N THR A 229 -10.20 24.22 -5.44
CA THR A 229 -11.15 24.72 -4.42
C THR A 229 -12.57 24.72 -4.99
N VAL A 230 -13.58 24.83 -4.11
CA VAL A 230 -14.99 24.93 -4.50
C VAL A 230 -15.24 26.08 -5.50
N ASN A 231 -14.41 27.14 -5.46
CA ASN A 231 -14.47 28.28 -6.37
C ASN A 231 -13.66 28.09 -7.67
N GLY A 232 -13.17 26.87 -7.94
CA GLY A 232 -12.42 26.52 -9.16
C GLY A 232 -10.99 27.03 -9.20
N LYS A 233 -10.44 27.59 -8.11
CA LYS A 233 -9.04 28.02 -8.01
C LYS A 233 -8.15 26.87 -7.55
N GLY A 234 -6.86 26.92 -7.90
CA GLY A 234 -5.86 26.00 -7.38
C GLY A 234 -5.71 26.12 -5.86
N SER A 235 -5.27 25.03 -5.23
CA SER A 235 -5.05 24.95 -3.78
C SER A 235 -3.57 24.88 -3.39
N TYR A 236 -2.67 24.66 -4.34
CA TYR A 236 -1.24 24.44 -4.12
C TYR A 236 -0.57 25.58 -3.31
N ASP A 237 -0.72 26.83 -3.73
CA ASP A 237 -0.07 28.00 -3.08
C ASP A 237 -0.57 28.20 -1.63
N ILE A 238 -1.75 27.67 -1.30
CA ILE A 238 -2.32 27.74 0.06
C ILE A 238 -1.74 26.65 0.94
N ILE A 239 -1.66 25.41 0.42
CA ILE A 239 -1.37 24.24 1.25
C ILE A 239 0.13 23.99 1.42
N VAL A 240 0.96 24.23 0.40
CA VAL A 240 2.40 23.91 0.46
C VAL A 240 3.13 24.63 1.60
N PRO A 241 2.95 25.96 1.82
CA PRO A 241 3.58 26.61 2.96
C PRO A 241 3.13 26.04 4.31
N LYS A 242 1.85 25.64 4.42
CA LYS A 242 1.29 25.02 5.63
C LYS A 242 1.90 23.63 5.87
N PHE A 243 2.07 22.82 4.82
CA PHE A 243 2.69 21.51 4.92
C PHE A 243 4.17 21.59 5.28
N GLN A 244 4.90 22.58 4.74
CA GLN A 244 6.30 22.82 5.10
C GLN A 244 6.43 23.18 6.59
N GLU A 245 5.58 24.08 7.09
CA GLU A 245 5.57 24.44 8.51
C GLU A 245 5.13 23.24 9.38
N PHE A 246 4.13 22.47 8.93
CA PHE A 246 3.69 21.25 9.60
C PHE A 246 4.84 20.25 9.76
N VAL A 247 5.50 19.87 8.67
CA VAL A 247 6.60 18.90 8.67
C VAL A 247 7.78 19.39 9.52
N LYS A 248 8.13 20.67 9.40
CA LYS A 248 9.16 21.28 10.24
C LYS A 248 8.87 21.15 11.73
N LYS A 249 7.63 21.43 12.17
CA LYS A 249 7.20 21.31 13.58
C LYS A 249 7.01 19.86 14.02
N ARG A 250 6.76 18.96 13.09
CA ARG A 250 6.57 17.55 13.39
C ARG A 250 7.87 16.80 13.71
N GLY A 251 8.99 17.23 13.13
CA GLY A 251 10.30 16.61 13.34
C GLY A 251 10.32 15.14 12.91
N ASN A 252 10.78 14.25 13.78
CA ASN A 252 10.93 12.82 13.49
C ASN A 252 9.64 11.99 13.68
N LYS A 253 8.48 12.62 13.87
CA LYS A 253 7.21 11.90 14.03
C LYS A 253 6.65 11.50 12.65
N GLY A 254 5.94 10.35 12.60
CA GLY A 254 5.42 9.80 11.36
C GLY A 254 4.48 10.73 10.60
N TYR A 255 4.73 10.90 9.32
CA TYR A 255 3.85 11.55 8.35
C TYR A 255 4.09 10.96 6.96
N TYR A 256 3.17 11.19 6.06
CA TYR A 256 3.36 11.00 4.62
C TYR A 256 2.75 12.15 3.85
N VAL A 257 3.46 12.63 2.84
CA VAL A 257 2.85 13.42 1.77
C VAL A 257 2.37 12.44 0.72
N ARG A 258 1.06 12.41 0.49
CA ARG A 258 0.43 11.44 -0.40
C ARG A 258 -0.21 12.13 -1.61
N GLY A 259 0.27 11.75 -2.79
CA GLY A 259 -0.26 12.19 -4.07
C GLY A 259 -0.97 11.09 -4.85
N THR A 260 -1.61 11.51 -5.93
CA THR A 260 -2.23 10.64 -6.94
C THR A 260 -1.69 11.03 -8.31
N TYR A 261 -1.22 10.06 -9.08
CA TYR A 261 -0.88 10.28 -10.48
C TYR A 261 -1.96 9.73 -11.41
N THR A 262 -2.05 10.32 -12.58
CA THR A 262 -3.11 10.08 -13.58
C THR A 262 -2.49 9.96 -14.97
N HIS A 263 -3.30 9.69 -15.99
CA HIS A 263 -2.87 9.79 -17.39
C HIS A 263 -2.21 11.14 -17.74
N ASN A 264 -2.60 12.21 -17.06
CA ASN A 264 -2.09 13.57 -17.34
C ASN A 264 -0.69 13.84 -16.77
N ASN A 265 -0.18 12.99 -15.88
CA ASN A 265 1.15 13.10 -15.25
C ASN A 265 1.81 11.73 -15.09
N THR A 266 1.91 10.99 -16.18
CA THR A 266 2.61 9.69 -16.20
C THR A 266 4.09 9.81 -15.84
N ASP A 267 4.67 11.03 -15.95
CA ASP A 267 6.00 11.41 -15.47
C ASP A 267 6.05 11.68 -13.96
N PHE A 268 5.31 10.93 -13.18
CA PHE A 268 5.03 11.16 -11.75
C PHE A 268 6.28 11.24 -10.86
N THR A 269 7.43 10.74 -11.32
CA THR A 269 8.69 10.91 -10.59
C THR A 269 9.11 12.36 -10.46
N ASN A 270 8.80 13.20 -11.46
CA ASN A 270 9.02 14.63 -11.39
C ASN A 270 8.19 15.27 -10.27
N ASP A 271 7.01 14.75 -10.00
CA ASP A 271 6.16 15.18 -8.89
C ASP A 271 6.75 14.75 -7.54
N ILE A 272 7.27 13.52 -7.44
CA ILE A 272 7.96 13.01 -6.24
C ILE A 272 9.21 13.84 -5.96
N PHE A 273 10.04 14.08 -6.97
CA PHE A 273 11.28 14.86 -6.80
C PHE A 273 10.98 16.32 -6.44
N HIS A 274 9.95 16.90 -7.04
CA HIS A 274 9.48 18.23 -6.67
C HIS A 274 9.08 18.30 -5.19
N MET A 275 8.31 17.31 -4.70
CA MET A 275 7.95 17.25 -3.29
C MET A 275 9.18 17.06 -2.38
N ALA A 276 10.16 16.24 -2.80
CA ALA A 276 11.42 16.07 -2.08
C ALA A 276 12.22 17.40 -2.01
N ASP A 277 12.25 18.15 -3.09
CA ASP A 277 12.94 19.47 -3.16
C ASP A 277 12.21 20.54 -2.34
N LEU A 278 10.92 20.39 -2.05
CA LEU A 278 10.18 21.21 -1.07
C LEU A 278 10.51 20.85 0.39
N GLY A 279 11.29 19.80 0.63
CA GLY A 279 11.70 19.35 1.97
C GLY A 279 10.84 18.23 2.55
N PHE A 280 10.00 17.60 1.74
CA PHE A 280 9.22 16.42 2.18
C PHE A 280 10.00 15.13 1.91
N THR A 281 10.30 14.37 2.95
CA THR A 281 11.11 13.15 2.85
C THR A 281 10.31 11.86 2.91
N GLU A 282 9.08 11.90 3.40
CA GLU A 282 8.19 10.75 3.53
C GLU A 282 7.08 10.86 2.47
N LEU A 283 7.21 10.13 1.37
CA LEU A 283 6.39 10.29 0.18
C LEU A 283 5.62 9.02 -0.18
N SER A 284 4.41 9.20 -0.66
CA SER A 284 3.56 8.15 -1.20
C SER A 284 2.84 8.66 -2.44
N MET A 285 2.78 7.87 -3.50
CA MET A 285 2.06 8.25 -4.72
C MET A 285 1.36 7.04 -5.32
N GLU A 286 0.04 7.17 -5.49
CA GLU A 286 -0.82 6.09 -5.95
C GLU A 286 -1.36 6.37 -7.35
N PRO A 287 -1.57 5.34 -8.17
CA PRO A 287 -2.33 5.50 -9.40
C PRO A 287 -3.77 5.91 -9.10
N VAL A 288 -4.35 6.76 -9.94
CA VAL A 288 -5.78 7.04 -9.87
C VAL A 288 -6.59 5.76 -10.11
N VAL A 289 -7.67 5.61 -9.34
CA VAL A 289 -8.68 4.56 -9.56
C VAL A 289 -9.99 5.24 -9.88
N CYS A 290 -10.45 5.07 -11.11
CA CYS A 290 -11.63 5.74 -11.66
C CYS A 290 -12.25 4.89 -12.79
N ALA A 291 -13.33 5.37 -13.38
CA ALA A 291 -13.90 4.71 -14.55
C ALA A 291 -12.95 4.81 -15.77
N PRO A 292 -12.93 3.80 -16.66
CA PRO A 292 -12.01 3.79 -17.80
C PRO A 292 -12.20 4.93 -18.82
N ASP A 293 -13.38 5.54 -18.85
CA ASP A 293 -13.75 6.66 -19.73
C ASP A 293 -13.54 8.04 -19.07
N ASP A 294 -13.06 8.09 -17.85
CA ASP A 294 -12.66 9.35 -17.22
C ASP A 294 -11.44 9.95 -17.93
N PRO A 295 -11.38 11.27 -18.13
CA PRO A 295 -10.30 11.93 -18.91
C PRO A 295 -8.91 11.84 -18.24
N TYR A 296 -8.83 11.43 -17.00
CA TYR A 296 -7.61 11.23 -16.23
C TYR A 296 -7.29 9.73 -15.99
N ALA A 297 -8.11 8.83 -16.55
CA ALA A 297 -7.93 7.39 -16.38
C ALA A 297 -6.62 6.91 -17.01
N LEU A 298 -5.90 6.08 -16.28
CA LEU A 298 -4.71 5.40 -16.80
C LEU A 298 -5.12 4.29 -17.78
N THR A 299 -4.34 4.13 -18.83
CA THR A 299 -4.55 3.15 -19.88
C THR A 299 -3.40 2.17 -20.00
N TYR A 300 -3.58 1.05 -20.69
CA TYR A 300 -2.48 0.11 -20.93
C TYR A 300 -1.32 0.70 -21.71
N ASP A 301 -1.57 1.74 -22.52
CA ASP A 301 -0.51 2.46 -23.25
C ASP A 301 0.39 3.28 -22.32
N ASP A 302 -0.06 3.59 -21.11
CA ASP A 302 0.75 4.29 -20.10
C ASP A 302 1.73 3.35 -19.36
N LEU A 303 1.47 2.03 -19.34
CA LEU A 303 2.26 1.08 -18.54
C LEU A 303 3.76 1.12 -18.84
N PRO A 304 4.24 1.15 -20.10
CA PRO A 304 5.67 1.20 -20.37
C PRO A 304 6.34 2.44 -19.77
N ILE A 305 5.65 3.60 -19.85
CA ILE A 305 6.14 4.85 -19.27
C ILE A 305 6.19 4.73 -17.74
N LEU A 306 5.12 4.23 -17.12
CA LEU A 306 5.05 4.07 -15.66
C LEU A 306 6.09 3.10 -15.13
N PHE A 307 6.39 2.01 -15.86
CA PHE A 307 7.46 1.08 -15.51
C PHE A 307 8.82 1.77 -15.50
N GLU A 308 9.12 2.55 -16.54
CA GLU A 308 10.34 3.35 -16.59
C GLU A 308 10.40 4.36 -15.42
N GLN A 309 9.30 5.01 -15.09
CA GLN A 309 9.25 5.95 -13.97
C GLN A 309 9.56 5.27 -12.64
N TYR A 310 9.05 4.05 -12.39
CA TYR A 310 9.42 3.32 -11.17
C TYR A 310 10.92 2.99 -11.13
N GLU A 311 11.53 2.63 -12.27
CA GLU A 311 12.97 2.39 -12.33
C GLU A 311 13.79 3.67 -12.09
N ILE A 312 13.38 4.79 -12.70
CA ILE A 312 13.99 6.11 -12.48
C ILE A 312 13.93 6.49 -11.00
N LEU A 313 12.76 6.29 -10.36
CA LEU A 313 12.60 6.58 -8.95
C LEU A 313 13.57 5.77 -8.08
N ALA A 314 13.65 4.46 -8.32
CA ALA A 314 14.53 3.58 -7.55
C ALA A 314 16.01 3.98 -7.70
N LYS A 315 16.45 4.27 -8.93
CA LYS A 315 17.82 4.75 -9.19
C LYS A 315 18.14 6.07 -8.50
N GLU A 316 17.23 7.04 -8.60
CA GLU A 316 17.42 8.35 -7.99
C GLU A 316 17.40 8.27 -6.45
N MET A 317 16.58 7.38 -5.87
CA MET A 317 16.56 7.17 -4.41
C MET A 317 17.91 6.65 -3.92
N LEU A 318 18.49 5.61 -4.56
CA LEU A 318 19.82 5.10 -4.23
C LEU A 318 20.91 6.17 -4.37
N LYS A 319 20.83 6.99 -5.43
CA LYS A 319 21.76 8.11 -5.62
C LYS A 319 21.62 9.17 -4.53
N ARG A 320 20.39 9.59 -4.18
CA ARG A 320 20.12 10.57 -3.12
C ARG A 320 20.60 10.10 -1.76
N GLU A 321 20.49 8.80 -1.46
CA GLU A 321 21.00 8.21 -0.23
C GLU A 321 22.52 8.37 -0.12
N LYS A 322 23.26 8.03 -1.18
CA LYS A 322 24.72 8.25 -1.25
C LYS A 322 25.14 9.72 -1.13
N GLU A 323 24.30 10.63 -1.59
CA GLU A 323 24.50 12.09 -1.47
C GLU A 323 24.09 12.65 -0.10
N GLY A 324 23.57 11.83 0.83
CA GLY A 324 23.09 12.26 2.14
C GLY A 324 21.78 13.04 2.10
N ARG A 325 20.96 12.84 1.07
CA ARG A 325 19.64 13.46 0.85
C ARG A 325 18.55 12.36 0.67
N PRO A 326 18.40 11.42 1.62
CA PRO A 326 17.48 10.30 1.46
C PRO A 326 16.03 10.79 1.39
N LEU A 327 15.20 9.99 0.70
CA LEU A 327 13.76 10.08 0.75
C LEU A 327 13.18 8.68 0.91
N THR A 328 12.04 8.58 1.59
CA THR A 328 11.28 7.34 1.71
C THR A 328 10.13 7.36 0.71
N PHE A 329 10.05 6.33 -0.11
CA PHE A 329 8.87 6.08 -0.93
C PHE A 329 8.09 4.90 -0.33
N TYR A 330 6.91 5.17 0.20
CA TYR A 330 6.10 4.21 0.96
C TYR A 330 5.95 2.84 0.28
N HIS A 331 5.79 2.84 -1.05
CA HIS A 331 5.55 1.62 -1.83
C HIS A 331 6.81 0.79 -2.10
N TYR A 332 7.99 1.31 -1.75
CA TYR A 332 9.26 0.56 -1.79
C TYR A 332 9.69 0.08 -0.41
N MET A 333 8.91 0.37 0.63
CA MET A 333 9.20 -0.12 1.97
C MET A 333 8.85 -1.59 2.09
N ILE A 334 9.85 -2.45 1.97
CA ILE A 334 9.72 -3.89 2.18
C ILE A 334 10.73 -4.36 3.23
N ASP A 335 10.37 -5.41 3.98
CA ASP A 335 11.25 -6.11 4.89
C ASP A 335 11.45 -7.54 4.37
N LEU A 336 12.66 -7.84 3.91
CA LEU A 336 13.06 -9.16 3.42
C LEU A 336 13.53 -10.08 4.53
N THR A 337 13.73 -9.58 5.76
CA THR A 337 14.35 -10.33 6.86
C THR A 337 13.36 -10.87 7.87
N GLY A 338 12.24 -10.20 8.14
CA GLY A 338 11.37 -10.63 9.23
C GLY A 338 9.88 -10.29 9.15
N GLY A 339 9.47 -9.37 8.33
CA GLY A 339 8.09 -8.91 8.33
C GLY A 339 7.42 -8.92 6.96
N PRO A 340 6.13 -8.68 6.90
CA PRO A 340 5.14 -8.99 7.93
C PRO A 340 4.90 -10.51 8.07
N CYS A 341 4.18 -10.93 9.14
CA CYS A 341 3.88 -12.35 9.34
C CYS A 341 3.07 -12.92 8.17
N ILE A 342 3.16 -14.23 7.94
CA ILE A 342 2.52 -14.91 6.81
C ILE A 342 1.00 -14.66 6.73
N TYR A 343 0.30 -14.57 7.86
CA TYR A 343 -1.13 -14.27 7.87
C TYR A 343 -1.44 -12.91 7.22
N LYS A 344 -0.63 -11.88 7.51
CA LYS A 344 -0.79 -10.57 6.89
C LYS A 344 -0.41 -10.58 5.42
N ARG A 345 0.61 -11.35 5.04
CA ARG A 345 1.00 -11.56 3.64
C ARG A 345 -0.10 -12.24 2.82
N ILE A 346 -0.94 -13.05 3.45
CA ILE A 346 -2.06 -13.71 2.78
C ILE A 346 -3.30 -12.82 2.76
N SER A 347 -3.68 -12.19 3.89
CA SER A 347 -4.98 -11.53 4.08
C SER A 347 -4.99 -10.01 3.77
N GLY A 348 -3.84 -9.39 3.58
CA GLY A 348 -3.74 -7.98 3.24
C GLY A 348 -4.24 -7.03 4.32
N CYS A 349 -4.98 -5.98 3.93
CA CYS A 349 -5.43 -4.90 4.82
C CYS A 349 -6.50 -5.32 5.83
N GLY A 350 -7.23 -6.40 5.56
CA GLY A 350 -8.30 -6.90 6.43
C GLY A 350 -9.61 -6.12 6.31
N SER A 351 -9.86 -5.44 5.18
CA SER A 351 -11.12 -4.74 4.92
C SER A 351 -12.33 -5.66 5.13
N GLY A 352 -13.39 -5.13 5.75
CA GLY A 352 -14.61 -5.87 6.08
C GLY A 352 -14.49 -6.87 7.23
N THR A 353 -13.27 -7.12 7.73
CA THR A 353 -13.02 -8.11 8.79
C THR A 353 -12.29 -7.51 9.99
N GLU A 354 -11.07 -7.04 9.79
CA GLU A 354 -10.24 -6.43 10.84
C GLU A 354 -10.20 -4.89 10.76
N TYR A 355 -10.60 -4.33 9.64
CA TYR A 355 -10.69 -2.91 9.33
C TYR A 355 -12.06 -2.57 8.75
N MET A 356 -12.69 -1.51 9.23
CA MET A 356 -14.01 -1.05 8.76
C MET A 356 -14.07 0.48 8.71
N ALA A 357 -14.88 1.01 7.79
CA ALA A 357 -15.26 2.42 7.77
C ALA A 357 -16.55 2.64 8.55
N VAL A 358 -16.63 3.79 9.26
CA VAL A 358 -17.81 4.23 10.02
C VAL A 358 -18.30 5.55 9.45
N THR A 359 -19.55 5.60 9.00
CA THR A 359 -20.16 6.81 8.46
C THR A 359 -20.52 7.81 9.58
N PRO A 360 -20.85 9.07 9.27
CA PRO A 360 -21.34 10.04 10.26
C PRO A 360 -22.60 9.60 11.03
N TRP A 361 -23.34 8.63 10.50
CA TRP A 361 -24.54 8.07 11.14
C TRP A 361 -24.26 6.79 11.94
N GLY A 362 -23.05 6.25 11.86
CA GLY A 362 -22.65 5.04 12.56
C GLY A 362 -22.74 3.76 11.74
N ASP A 363 -23.07 3.84 10.46
CA ASP A 363 -23.10 2.66 9.59
C ASP A 363 -21.70 2.10 9.36
N LEU A 364 -21.58 0.76 9.29
CA LEU A 364 -20.35 0.03 9.08
C LEU A 364 -20.24 -0.43 7.61
N TYR A 365 -19.09 -0.14 7.00
CA TYR A 365 -18.71 -0.60 5.66
C TYR A 365 -17.33 -1.26 5.67
N PRO A 366 -17.01 -2.13 4.69
CA PRO A 366 -15.70 -2.82 4.62
C PRO A 366 -14.49 -1.87 4.58
N CYS A 367 -14.59 -0.78 3.84
CA CYS A 367 -13.61 0.31 3.79
C CYS A 367 -14.25 1.57 3.17
N PRO A 368 -13.55 2.74 3.14
CA PRO A 368 -14.08 3.97 2.55
C PRO A 368 -14.59 3.84 1.11
N GLN A 369 -14.01 2.97 0.31
CA GLN A 369 -14.38 2.76 -1.10
C GLN A 369 -15.76 2.10 -1.31
N PHE A 370 -16.31 1.47 -0.28
CA PHE A 370 -17.64 0.83 -0.33
C PHE A 370 -18.72 1.66 0.33
N VAL A 371 -18.37 2.79 0.94
CA VAL A 371 -19.36 3.65 1.63
C VAL A 371 -20.31 4.24 0.59
N GLY A 372 -21.62 4.06 0.84
CA GLY A 372 -22.70 4.46 -0.06
C GLY A 372 -23.23 3.33 -0.94
N ASP A 373 -22.57 2.17 -1.01
CA ASP A 373 -23.10 0.97 -1.66
C ASP A 373 -23.82 0.09 -0.61
N GLU A 374 -25.13 0.17 -0.55
CA GLU A 374 -25.98 -0.56 0.41
C GLU A 374 -25.76 -2.09 0.38
N LYS A 375 -25.31 -2.65 -0.75
CA LYS A 375 -24.97 -4.07 -0.86
C LYS A 375 -23.87 -4.46 0.13
N TYR A 376 -22.92 -3.56 0.38
CA TYR A 376 -21.77 -3.79 1.23
C TYR A 376 -21.90 -3.24 2.65
N LYS A 377 -23.06 -2.73 3.03
CA LYS A 377 -23.33 -2.34 4.41
C LYS A 377 -23.22 -3.55 5.33
N LEU A 378 -22.32 -3.50 6.31
CA LEU A 378 -22.05 -4.59 7.26
C LEU A 378 -22.97 -4.56 8.48
N GLY A 379 -23.56 -3.43 8.80
CA GLY A 379 -24.36 -3.16 10.00
C GLY A 379 -24.10 -1.76 10.50
N ASP A 380 -24.10 -1.57 11.80
CA ASP A 380 -23.85 -0.28 12.45
C ASP A 380 -23.13 -0.45 13.81
N ILE A 381 -22.56 0.63 14.33
CA ILE A 381 -21.83 0.60 15.61
C ILE A 381 -22.73 0.36 16.83
N PHE A 382 -24.05 0.53 16.73
CA PHE A 382 -25.00 0.38 17.84
C PHE A 382 -25.43 -1.08 18.01
N ASN A 383 -25.67 -1.78 16.89
CA ASN A 383 -26.17 -3.14 16.84
C ASN A 383 -25.09 -4.17 16.44
N GLY A 384 -23.93 -3.69 15.97
CA GLY A 384 -22.85 -4.53 15.52
C GLY A 384 -22.95 -4.96 14.05
N VAL A 385 -22.09 -5.91 13.66
CA VAL A 385 -22.11 -6.49 12.32
C VAL A 385 -23.28 -7.46 12.19
N SER A 386 -24.24 -7.09 11.35
CA SER A 386 -25.45 -7.89 11.06
C SER A 386 -25.35 -8.65 9.75
N ASN A 387 -24.62 -8.13 8.76
CA ASN A 387 -24.42 -8.77 7.45
C ASN A 387 -23.17 -9.65 7.45
N THR A 388 -23.23 -10.75 8.21
CA THR A 388 -22.12 -11.70 8.34
C THR A 388 -21.80 -12.41 7.02
N LYS A 389 -22.76 -12.53 6.09
CA LYS A 389 -22.53 -13.10 4.77
C LYS A 389 -21.51 -12.29 3.98
N ILE A 390 -21.69 -10.97 3.92
CA ILE A 390 -20.72 -10.07 3.25
C ILE A 390 -19.38 -10.10 3.98
N GLN A 391 -19.38 -10.09 5.31
CA GLN A 391 -18.14 -10.21 6.08
C GLN A 391 -17.38 -11.52 5.75
N ASP A 392 -18.08 -12.64 5.61
CA ASP A 392 -17.48 -13.91 5.23
C ASP A 392 -16.94 -13.90 3.79
N GLU A 393 -17.60 -13.20 2.86
CA GLU A 393 -17.07 -12.99 1.52
C GLU A 393 -15.74 -12.22 1.55
N PHE A 394 -15.60 -11.21 2.42
CA PHE A 394 -14.34 -10.47 2.58
C PHE A 394 -13.21 -11.32 3.19
N LYS A 395 -13.50 -12.34 3.99
CA LYS A 395 -12.47 -13.29 4.45
C LYS A 395 -11.83 -14.07 3.29
N LEU A 396 -12.53 -14.18 2.15
CA LEU A 396 -12.04 -14.80 0.92
C LEU A 396 -11.23 -13.85 0.02
N CYS A 397 -11.16 -12.56 0.34
CA CYS A 397 -10.32 -11.60 -0.39
C CYS A 397 -8.86 -11.75 0.04
N ASN A 398 -8.24 -12.87 -0.33
CA ASN A 398 -6.85 -13.20 0.00
C ASN A 398 -6.12 -13.81 -1.21
N ALA A 399 -4.79 -13.87 -1.13
CA ALA A 399 -3.93 -14.31 -2.23
C ALA A 399 -4.19 -15.76 -2.70
N TYR A 400 -4.73 -16.62 -1.85
CA TYR A 400 -4.99 -18.04 -2.18
C TYR A 400 -6.42 -18.32 -2.64
N ALA A 401 -7.37 -17.44 -2.30
CA ALA A 401 -8.75 -17.59 -2.72
C ALA A 401 -9.02 -17.05 -4.14
N ARG A 402 -8.06 -16.34 -4.73
CA ARG A 402 -8.13 -15.78 -6.08
C ARG A 402 -7.41 -16.69 -7.07
N PRO A 403 -8.12 -17.33 -8.02
CA PRO A 403 -7.50 -18.25 -8.99
C PRO A 403 -6.34 -17.63 -9.77
N ASP A 404 -6.50 -16.36 -10.18
CA ASP A 404 -5.51 -15.63 -10.98
C ASP A 404 -4.22 -15.29 -10.19
N CYS A 405 -4.26 -15.41 -8.86
CA CYS A 405 -3.06 -15.21 -8.02
C CYS A 405 -2.25 -16.49 -7.83
N LYS A 406 -2.73 -17.65 -8.30
CA LYS A 406 -2.10 -18.96 -8.04
C LYS A 406 -0.64 -19.00 -8.57
N ASP A 407 -0.42 -18.50 -9.77
CA ASP A 407 0.88 -18.54 -10.44
C ASP A 407 1.59 -17.16 -10.41
N CYS A 408 1.11 -16.23 -9.57
CA CYS A 408 1.70 -14.92 -9.44
C CYS A 408 2.86 -14.94 -8.42
N TRP A 409 4.06 -14.60 -8.86
CA TRP A 409 5.24 -14.51 -7.99
C TRP A 409 5.09 -13.47 -6.87
N ALA A 410 4.37 -12.36 -7.15
CA ALA A 410 4.21 -11.26 -6.19
C ALA A 410 3.12 -11.50 -5.14
N ARG A 411 2.41 -12.65 -5.17
CA ARG A 411 1.20 -12.87 -4.34
C ARG A 411 1.41 -12.70 -2.83
N LEU A 412 2.58 -13.10 -2.31
CA LEU A 412 2.90 -12.98 -0.87
C LEU A 412 3.38 -11.57 -0.47
N TYR A 413 3.60 -10.68 -1.44
CA TYR A 413 3.82 -9.25 -1.23
C TYR A 413 2.52 -8.46 -1.42
N CYS A 414 1.72 -8.82 -2.42
CA CYS A 414 0.46 -8.17 -2.80
C CYS A 414 -0.73 -8.56 -1.90
N SER A 415 -0.71 -9.75 -1.32
CA SER A 415 -1.82 -10.29 -0.50
C SER A 415 -3.14 -10.48 -1.27
N GLY A 416 -3.10 -10.59 -2.60
CA GLY A 416 -4.27 -10.70 -3.47
C GLY A 416 -4.86 -9.36 -3.92
N GLY A 417 -4.23 -8.23 -3.61
CA GLY A 417 -4.65 -6.89 -4.07
C GLY A 417 -5.83 -6.30 -3.30
N CYS A 418 -6.36 -5.19 -3.81
CA CYS A 418 -7.44 -4.44 -3.21
C CYS A 418 -8.82 -5.00 -3.61
N ALA A 419 -9.67 -5.34 -2.64
CA ALA A 419 -11.02 -5.83 -2.89
C ALA A 419 -11.91 -4.78 -3.58
N ALA A 420 -11.74 -3.50 -3.26
CA ALA A 420 -12.48 -2.42 -3.89
C ALA A 420 -12.07 -2.23 -5.37
N ASN A 421 -10.76 -2.21 -5.65
CA ASN A 421 -10.29 -2.10 -7.03
C ASN A 421 -10.74 -3.32 -7.86
N ALA A 422 -10.71 -4.52 -7.28
CA ALA A 422 -11.23 -5.72 -7.92
C ALA A 422 -12.73 -5.59 -8.24
N TYR A 423 -13.52 -5.09 -7.27
CA TYR A 423 -14.95 -4.89 -7.45
C TYR A 423 -15.25 -3.86 -8.54
N HIS A 424 -14.59 -2.71 -8.54
CA HIS A 424 -14.80 -1.68 -9.57
C HIS A 424 -14.38 -2.14 -10.97
N ALA A 425 -13.33 -2.97 -11.05
CA ALA A 425 -12.84 -3.48 -12.34
C ALA A 425 -13.66 -4.67 -12.89
N THR A 426 -14.22 -5.53 -12.01
CA THR A 426 -14.79 -6.83 -12.43
C THR A 426 -16.21 -7.09 -11.93
N GLY A 427 -16.76 -6.21 -11.08
CA GLY A 427 -18.03 -6.44 -10.38
C GLY A 427 -17.94 -7.45 -9.22
N SER A 428 -16.74 -7.95 -8.89
CA SER A 428 -16.52 -8.95 -7.84
C SER A 428 -15.37 -8.56 -6.91
N ILE A 429 -15.57 -8.64 -5.60
CA ILE A 429 -14.51 -8.39 -4.61
C ILE A 429 -13.40 -9.45 -4.64
N THR A 430 -13.67 -10.64 -5.22
CA THR A 430 -12.71 -11.72 -5.41
C THR A 430 -12.09 -11.75 -6.82
N GLY A 431 -12.48 -10.86 -7.71
CA GLY A 431 -11.81 -10.64 -8.98
C GLY A 431 -10.43 -10.02 -8.82
N ILE A 432 -9.78 -9.69 -9.92
CA ILE A 432 -8.50 -8.97 -9.93
C ILE A 432 -8.62 -7.66 -10.72
N TYR A 433 -7.87 -6.66 -10.30
CA TYR A 433 -7.62 -5.45 -11.09
C TYR A 433 -6.27 -5.63 -11.79
N GLU A 434 -6.29 -6.19 -13.01
CA GLU A 434 -5.10 -6.64 -13.73
C GLU A 434 -4.08 -5.50 -13.95
N TYR A 435 -4.56 -4.32 -14.36
CA TYR A 435 -3.71 -3.13 -14.49
C TYR A 435 -2.93 -2.82 -13.20
N GLY A 436 -3.60 -2.89 -12.05
CA GLY A 436 -2.96 -2.72 -10.75
C GLY A 436 -1.98 -3.85 -10.40
N CYS A 437 -2.20 -5.06 -10.93
CA CYS A 437 -1.25 -6.18 -10.78
C CYS A 437 0.07 -5.90 -11.51
N GLU A 438 0.01 -5.34 -12.73
CA GLU A 438 1.20 -4.98 -13.51
C GLU A 438 2.04 -3.92 -12.77
N LEU A 439 1.39 -2.84 -12.32
CA LEU A 439 2.07 -1.79 -11.56
C LEU A 439 2.66 -2.31 -10.24
N PHE A 440 1.93 -3.21 -9.56
CA PHE A 440 2.41 -3.77 -8.29
C PHE A 440 3.64 -4.66 -8.50
N ARG A 441 3.63 -5.53 -9.51
CA ARG A 441 4.79 -6.37 -9.86
C ARG A 441 6.02 -5.51 -10.12
N LYS A 442 5.90 -4.48 -10.95
CA LYS A 442 7.02 -3.58 -11.24
C LYS A 442 7.54 -2.85 -10.01
N ARG A 443 6.64 -2.36 -9.15
CA ARG A 443 7.02 -1.73 -7.87
C ARG A 443 7.81 -2.68 -6.98
N MET A 444 7.41 -3.96 -6.90
CA MET A 444 8.11 -4.94 -6.08
C MET A 444 9.48 -5.32 -6.64
N GLU A 445 9.63 -5.42 -7.97
CA GLU A 445 10.94 -5.61 -8.59
C GLU A 445 11.90 -4.47 -8.22
N CYS A 446 11.44 -3.22 -8.32
CA CYS A 446 12.23 -2.05 -7.92
C CYS A 446 12.57 -2.06 -6.42
N ALA A 447 11.60 -2.38 -5.56
CA ALA A 447 11.81 -2.42 -4.11
C ALA A 447 12.82 -3.51 -3.69
N ILE A 448 12.73 -4.69 -4.29
CA ILE A 448 13.69 -5.79 -4.05
C ILE A 448 15.07 -5.40 -4.57
N MET A 449 15.17 -4.84 -5.77
CA MET A 449 16.44 -4.36 -6.34
C MET A 449 17.13 -3.34 -5.41
N MET A 450 16.37 -2.41 -4.84
CA MET A 450 16.95 -1.46 -3.87
C MET A 450 17.52 -2.15 -2.64
N LYS A 451 16.83 -3.18 -2.11
CA LYS A 451 17.33 -3.97 -0.98
C LYS A 451 18.58 -4.79 -1.32
N VAL A 452 18.69 -5.26 -2.53
CA VAL A 452 19.91 -5.89 -3.04
C VAL A 452 21.06 -4.89 -3.09
N ALA A 453 20.83 -3.71 -3.68
CA ALA A 453 21.84 -2.66 -3.78
C ALA A 453 22.31 -2.17 -2.40
N GLU A 454 21.40 -2.00 -1.42
CA GLU A 454 21.74 -1.65 -0.03
C GLU A 454 22.57 -2.73 0.69
N ALA A 455 22.42 -4.00 0.31
CA ALA A 455 23.14 -5.12 0.95
C ALA A 455 24.57 -5.32 0.39
N GLU A 456 24.87 -4.80 -0.78
CA GLU A 456 26.20 -4.85 -1.42
C GLU A 456 27.11 -3.67 -1.03
N GLU A 457 26.58 -2.63 -0.40
CA GLU A 457 27.33 -1.48 0.15
C GLU A 457 27.84 -1.76 1.57
#